data_e313beaef80d9ceda74859749e9ec9e7
#
_entry.id   e313beaef80d9ceda74859749e9ec9e7
#
_cell.length_a   1.000
_cell.length_b   1.000
_cell.length_c   1.000
_cell.angle_alpha   90.00
_cell.angle_beta   90.00
_cell.angle_gamma   90.00
#
_symmetry.space_group_name_H-M   'P 1'
#
loop_
_entity.id
_entity.type
_entity.pdbx_description
1 polymer ?
#
loop_
_entity_poly.entity_id
_entity_poly.type
_entity_poly.pdbx_seq_one_letter_code
_entity_poly.pdbx_strand_id
1 'polypeptide(L)'
;IAEQLGLSKFVSVQNPYSLLNRTYEIGMSEIAKYEGVGLLAYSPLAFGYLTGKFRNGARPANARVTLFSRFSRYSNPESEWATEQYAQLAERHGLTPTQLALAFIKQQFFVTSTIIGATNLDQLKENIQAFEIDLSEDVLQGIQAIHQQQPNPAP
;
A
#
# COMPACT_ATOMS: atom_id res chain seq x y z
N ILE A 1 -4.55 0.81 -31.39
CA ILE A 1 -4.19 2.11 -32.05
C ILE A 1 -2.67 2.23 -32.16
N ALA A 2 -1.90 2.16 -31.05
CA ALA A 2 -0.43 2.32 -31.10
C ALA A 2 0.22 1.34 -32.07
N GLU A 3 -0.13 0.05 -31.99
CA GLU A 3 0.38 -0.99 -32.89
C GLU A 3 0.01 -0.74 -34.36
N GLN A 4 -1.23 -0.34 -34.63
CA GLN A 4 -1.71 -0.02 -35.97
C GLN A 4 -1.00 1.19 -36.59
N LEU A 5 -0.58 2.13 -35.76
CA LEU A 5 0.09 3.36 -36.15
C LEU A 5 1.62 3.29 -36.04
N GLY A 6 2.19 2.15 -35.64
CA GLY A 6 3.64 1.99 -35.43
C GLY A 6 4.20 2.85 -34.30
N LEU A 7 3.37 3.20 -33.31
CA LEU A 7 3.75 4.04 -32.17
C LEU A 7 4.18 3.18 -30.97
N SER A 8 4.99 3.76 -30.08
CA SER A 8 5.35 3.14 -28.81
C SER A 8 4.12 2.94 -27.92
N LYS A 9 4.01 1.77 -27.29
CA LYS A 9 2.98 1.49 -26.28
C LYS A 9 3.44 1.97 -24.90
N PHE A 10 2.49 2.30 -24.02
CA PHE A 10 2.77 2.44 -22.60
C PHE A 10 3.13 1.07 -22.02
N VAL A 11 4.16 1.00 -21.20
CA VAL A 11 4.64 -0.25 -20.57
C VAL A 11 4.35 -0.32 -19.09
N SER A 12 4.02 0.80 -18.46
CA SER A 12 3.64 0.89 -17.05
C SER A 12 2.72 2.06 -16.80
N VAL A 13 2.02 2.00 -15.68
CA VAL A 13 1.23 3.10 -15.13
C VAL A 13 1.67 3.33 -13.68
N GLN A 14 1.66 4.57 -13.23
CA GLN A 14 1.95 4.92 -11.85
C GLN A 14 0.66 5.36 -11.16
N ASN A 15 0.25 4.63 -10.10
CA ASN A 15 -0.97 4.92 -9.37
C ASN A 15 -0.79 4.68 -7.86
N PRO A 16 -1.60 5.33 -6.98
CA PRO A 16 -1.59 4.98 -5.57
C PRO A 16 -2.12 3.56 -5.39
N TYR A 17 -1.44 2.78 -4.57
CA TYR A 17 -1.90 1.45 -4.19
C TYR A 17 -1.40 1.08 -2.80
N SER A 18 -2.31 0.74 -1.91
CA SER A 18 -2.01 0.36 -0.53
C SER A 18 -3.19 -0.39 0.08
N LEU A 19 -3.05 -0.90 1.31
CA LEU A 19 -4.16 -1.49 2.08
C LEU A 19 -5.34 -0.52 2.31
N LEU A 20 -5.11 0.81 2.24
CA LEU A 20 -6.17 1.84 2.37
C LEU A 20 -6.72 2.31 1.02
N ASN A 21 -6.09 1.93 -0.08
CA ASN A 21 -6.54 2.29 -1.43
C ASN A 21 -6.26 1.13 -2.40
N ARG A 22 -7.27 0.34 -2.66
CA ARG A 22 -7.25 -0.81 -3.57
C ARG A 22 -8.09 -0.57 -4.83
N THR A 23 -8.39 0.70 -5.13
CA THR A 23 -9.22 1.08 -6.29
C THR A 23 -8.65 0.60 -7.63
N TYR A 24 -7.31 0.43 -7.73
CA TYR A 24 -6.66 -0.12 -8.92
C TYR A 24 -7.13 -1.55 -9.26
N GLU A 25 -7.57 -2.32 -8.27
CA GLU A 25 -8.09 -3.68 -8.48
C GLU A 25 -9.39 -3.68 -9.29
N ILE A 26 -10.11 -2.54 -9.32
CA ILE A 26 -11.38 -2.40 -10.03
C ILE A 26 -11.09 -1.97 -11.48
N GLY A 27 -11.04 -2.95 -12.41
CA GLY A 27 -10.85 -2.73 -13.84
C GLY A 27 -9.39 -2.52 -14.27
N MET A 28 -8.59 -1.70 -13.58
CA MET A 28 -7.21 -1.44 -14.00
C MET A 28 -6.29 -2.66 -13.87
N SER A 29 -6.48 -3.50 -12.88
CA SER A 29 -5.75 -4.76 -12.72
C SER A 29 -6.01 -5.73 -13.88
N GLU A 30 -7.23 -5.74 -14.38
CA GLU A 30 -7.62 -6.53 -15.54
C GLU A 30 -6.96 -6.00 -16.82
N ILE A 31 -6.98 -4.68 -17.04
CA ILE A 31 -6.26 -4.02 -18.14
C ILE A 31 -4.75 -4.32 -18.05
N ALA A 32 -4.16 -4.22 -16.86
CA ALA A 32 -2.75 -4.56 -16.64
C ALA A 32 -2.41 -5.97 -17.12
N LYS A 33 -3.29 -6.93 -16.82
CA LYS A 33 -3.13 -8.33 -17.23
C LYS A 33 -3.19 -8.52 -18.74
N TYR A 34 -4.20 -7.93 -19.41
CA TYR A 34 -4.42 -8.16 -20.84
C TYR A 34 -3.50 -7.32 -21.73
N GLU A 35 -3.16 -6.11 -21.32
CA GLU A 35 -2.30 -5.21 -22.10
C GLU A 35 -0.81 -5.33 -21.75
N GLY A 36 -0.45 -6.11 -20.71
CA GLY A 36 0.92 -6.24 -20.24
C GLY A 36 1.50 -4.93 -19.68
N VAL A 37 0.65 -4.08 -19.06
CA VAL A 37 1.02 -2.77 -18.50
C VAL A 37 1.06 -2.86 -17.00
N GLY A 38 2.26 -2.94 -16.42
CA GLY A 38 2.42 -3.11 -14.98
C GLY A 38 2.24 -1.84 -14.16
N LEU A 39 1.88 -2.01 -12.87
CA LEU A 39 1.72 -0.92 -11.92
C LEU A 39 3.05 -0.57 -11.22
N LEU A 40 3.39 0.71 -11.23
CA LEU A 40 4.36 1.32 -10.31
C LEU A 40 3.56 1.90 -9.13
N ALA A 41 3.47 1.13 -8.03
CA ALA A 41 2.63 1.48 -6.88
C ALA A 41 3.30 2.56 -6.03
N TYR A 42 2.68 3.74 -5.90
CA TYR A 42 3.15 4.77 -4.98
C TYR A 42 2.29 4.88 -3.72
N SER A 43 2.83 5.54 -2.68
CA SER A 43 2.23 5.66 -1.36
C SER A 43 1.85 4.31 -0.70
N PRO A 44 2.70 3.29 -0.79
CA PRO A 44 2.40 1.95 -0.27
C PRO A 44 2.14 1.93 1.24
N LEU A 45 2.73 2.88 1.97
CA LEU A 45 2.57 3.06 3.42
C LEU A 45 1.61 4.21 3.79
N ALA A 46 0.82 4.73 2.85
CA ALA A 46 -0.20 5.76 3.09
C ALA A 46 0.35 6.94 3.91
N PHE A 47 1.42 7.60 3.43
CA PHE A 47 2.15 8.67 4.13
C PHE A 47 2.68 8.28 5.51
N GLY A 48 2.81 7.00 5.78
CA GLY A 48 3.27 6.44 7.04
C GLY A 48 2.17 6.02 8.02
N TYR A 49 0.90 6.13 7.67
CA TYR A 49 -0.19 5.60 8.51
C TYR A 49 -0.07 4.08 8.67
N LEU A 50 0.19 3.35 7.60
CA LEU A 50 0.35 1.89 7.63
C LEU A 50 1.66 1.40 8.28
N THR A 51 2.48 2.29 8.84
CA THR A 51 3.58 1.89 9.73
C THR A 51 3.17 1.76 11.19
N GLY A 52 1.95 2.16 11.54
CA GLY A 52 1.44 2.18 12.91
C GLY A 52 1.92 3.37 13.77
N LYS A 53 2.81 4.24 13.28
CA LYS A 53 3.42 5.31 14.09
C LYS A 53 2.44 6.42 14.52
N PHE A 54 1.24 6.46 13.97
CA PHE A 54 0.20 7.43 14.34
C PHE A 54 -0.91 6.83 15.23
N ARG A 55 -0.78 5.55 15.60
CA ARG A 55 -1.76 4.87 16.47
C ARG A 55 -1.91 5.60 17.81
N ASN A 56 -3.09 5.50 18.41
CA ASN A 56 -3.43 6.14 19.68
C ASN A 56 -3.22 7.67 19.68
N GLY A 57 -3.40 8.32 18.53
CA GLY A 57 -3.26 9.77 18.39
C GLY A 57 -1.81 10.27 18.40
N ALA A 58 -0.82 9.38 18.31
CA ALA A 58 0.59 9.78 18.28
C ALA A 58 0.90 10.68 17.07
N ARG A 59 1.73 11.71 17.31
CA ARG A 59 2.15 12.69 16.28
C ARG A 59 3.68 12.86 16.33
N PRO A 60 4.47 11.92 15.80
CA PRO A 60 5.94 12.04 15.79
C PRO A 60 6.38 13.34 15.11
N ALA A 61 7.24 14.11 15.77
CA ALA A 61 7.62 15.47 15.34
C ALA A 61 8.19 15.54 13.91
N ASN A 62 8.95 14.52 13.51
CA ASN A 62 9.58 14.46 12.19
C ASN A 62 8.74 13.70 11.15
N ALA A 63 7.48 13.38 11.44
CA ALA A 63 6.64 12.68 10.49
C ALA A 63 6.04 13.65 9.46
N ARG A 64 5.95 13.21 8.19
CA ARG A 64 5.45 14.01 7.06
C ARG A 64 4.13 14.71 7.36
N VAL A 65 3.14 14.00 7.90
CA VAL A 65 1.81 14.55 8.18
C VAL A 65 1.79 15.46 9.41
N THR A 66 2.80 15.40 10.28
CA THR A 66 2.98 16.33 11.39
C THR A 66 3.62 17.63 10.91
N LEU A 67 4.60 17.54 10.00
CA LEU A 67 5.30 18.69 9.43
C LEU A 67 4.48 19.46 8.41
N PHE A 68 3.60 18.78 7.66
CA PHE A 68 2.90 19.38 6.52
C PHE A 68 1.41 19.03 6.54
N SER A 69 0.55 19.97 6.92
CA SER A 69 -0.91 19.81 7.02
C SER A 69 -1.60 19.39 5.70
N ARG A 70 -0.98 19.68 4.54
CA ARG A 70 -1.52 19.30 3.22
C ARG A 70 -1.60 17.78 2.99
N PHE A 71 -0.88 16.97 3.78
CA PHE A 71 -0.90 15.51 3.66
C PHE A 71 -1.99 14.89 4.54
N SER A 72 -3.26 15.22 4.28
CA SER A 72 -4.43 14.80 5.08
C SER A 72 -5.24 13.64 4.48
N ARG A 73 -4.92 13.17 3.25
CA ARG A 73 -5.70 12.13 2.56
C ARG A 73 -6.04 10.90 3.42
N TYR A 74 -5.10 10.46 4.24
CA TYR A 74 -5.21 9.24 5.04
C TYR A 74 -5.60 9.50 6.52
N SER A 75 -6.03 10.73 6.87
CA SER A 75 -6.34 11.14 8.25
C SER A 75 -7.84 11.24 8.53
N ASN A 76 -8.66 10.48 7.85
CA ASN A 76 -10.09 10.36 8.15
C ASN A 76 -10.35 9.19 9.13
N PRO A 77 -11.50 9.16 9.84
CA PRO A 77 -11.83 8.14 10.83
C PRO A 77 -11.82 6.72 10.26
N GLU A 78 -12.27 6.54 9.02
CA GLU A 78 -12.33 5.25 8.33
C GLU A 78 -10.92 4.70 8.08
N SER A 79 -9.99 5.56 7.66
CA SER A 79 -8.58 5.20 7.47
C SER A 79 -7.89 4.87 8.79
N GLU A 80 -8.19 5.62 9.85
CA GLU A 80 -7.65 5.38 11.19
C GLU A 80 -8.13 4.03 11.73
N TRP A 81 -9.43 3.74 11.59
CA TRP A 81 -9.99 2.44 11.96
C TRP A 81 -9.34 1.29 11.18
N ALA A 82 -9.27 1.40 9.85
CA ALA A 82 -8.68 0.36 9.00
C ALA A 82 -7.19 0.14 9.33
N THR A 83 -6.45 1.22 9.54
CA THR A 83 -5.03 1.16 9.94
C THR A 83 -4.84 0.41 11.24
N GLU A 84 -5.71 0.65 12.24
CA GLU A 84 -5.66 -0.07 13.52
C GLU A 84 -5.94 -1.56 13.32
N GLN A 85 -6.94 -1.92 12.50
CA GLN A 85 -7.25 -3.33 12.22
C GLN A 85 -6.08 -4.04 11.51
N TYR A 86 -5.44 -3.39 10.52
CA TYR A 86 -4.27 -3.94 9.85
C TYR A 86 -3.06 -4.06 10.78
N ALA A 87 -2.85 -3.11 11.69
CA ALA A 87 -1.78 -3.21 12.67
C ALA A 87 -1.99 -4.37 13.63
N GLN A 88 -3.20 -4.55 14.14
CA GLN A 88 -3.54 -5.70 15.00
C GLN A 88 -3.42 -7.04 14.25
N LEU A 89 -3.80 -7.08 12.97
CA LEU A 89 -3.62 -8.28 12.16
C LEU A 89 -2.13 -8.62 12.02
N ALA A 90 -1.28 -7.63 11.70
CA ALA A 90 0.16 -7.83 11.61
C ALA A 90 0.74 -8.38 12.92
N GLU A 91 0.43 -7.75 14.05
CA GLU A 91 0.91 -8.15 15.38
C GLU A 91 0.53 -9.58 15.73
N ARG A 92 -0.71 -10.01 15.43
CA ARG A 92 -1.16 -11.40 15.67
C ARG A 92 -0.35 -12.45 14.90
N HIS A 93 0.24 -12.06 13.78
CA HIS A 93 1.04 -12.95 12.94
C HIS A 93 2.55 -12.67 13.01
N GLY A 94 3.00 -11.92 14.04
CA GLY A 94 4.42 -11.64 14.27
C GLY A 94 5.07 -10.73 13.24
N LEU A 95 4.25 -9.94 12.52
CA LEU A 95 4.70 -8.97 11.53
C LEU A 95 4.63 -7.54 12.09
N THR A 96 5.47 -6.64 11.57
CA THR A 96 5.21 -5.21 11.74
C THR A 96 4.12 -4.74 10.76
N PRO A 97 3.39 -3.65 11.07
CA PRO A 97 2.44 -3.06 10.13
C PRO A 97 3.07 -2.70 8.78
N THR A 98 4.31 -2.23 8.77
CA THR A 98 5.10 -1.95 7.55
C THR A 98 5.29 -3.21 6.71
N GLN A 99 5.71 -4.30 7.35
CA GLN A 99 5.92 -5.58 6.68
C GLN A 99 4.62 -6.12 6.07
N LEU A 100 3.51 -6.10 6.83
CA LEU A 100 2.21 -6.51 6.31
C LEU A 100 1.83 -5.71 5.05
N ALA A 101 1.94 -4.37 5.13
CA ALA A 101 1.52 -3.50 4.03
C ALA A 101 2.35 -3.70 2.76
N LEU A 102 3.67 -3.80 2.88
CA LEU A 102 4.56 -3.96 1.73
C LEU A 102 4.51 -5.37 1.14
N ALA A 103 4.47 -6.41 1.99
CA ALA A 103 4.33 -7.79 1.54
C ALA A 103 3.00 -8.02 0.80
N PHE A 104 1.90 -7.39 1.26
CA PHE A 104 0.62 -7.44 0.54
C PHE A 104 0.74 -6.89 -0.88
N ILE A 105 1.38 -5.73 -1.05
CA ILE A 105 1.53 -5.09 -2.36
C ILE A 105 2.42 -5.95 -3.28
N LYS A 106 3.51 -6.48 -2.76
CA LYS A 106 4.44 -7.36 -3.49
C LYS A 106 3.74 -8.58 -4.11
N GLN A 107 2.75 -9.14 -3.41
CA GLN A 107 2.05 -10.34 -3.87
C GLN A 107 0.99 -10.08 -4.95
N GLN A 108 0.73 -8.82 -5.32
CA GLN A 108 -0.24 -8.51 -6.36
C GLN A 108 0.35 -8.70 -7.75
N PHE A 109 -0.29 -9.54 -8.58
CA PHE A 109 0.20 -9.92 -9.91
C PHE A 109 0.39 -8.72 -10.87
N PHE A 110 -0.34 -7.64 -10.64
CA PHE A 110 -0.30 -6.44 -11.47
C PHE A 110 0.77 -5.42 -11.03
N VAL A 111 1.40 -5.61 -9.87
CA VAL A 111 2.43 -4.69 -9.37
C VAL A 111 3.79 -5.10 -9.90
N THR A 112 4.37 -4.25 -10.74
CA THR A 112 5.73 -4.43 -11.26
C THR A 112 6.78 -3.90 -10.29
N SER A 113 6.50 -2.76 -9.65
CA SER A 113 7.42 -2.15 -8.69
C SER A 113 6.66 -1.34 -7.66
N THR A 114 7.15 -1.35 -6.42
CA THR A 114 6.62 -0.55 -5.32
C THR A 114 7.56 0.61 -5.05
N ILE A 115 7.05 1.84 -5.14
CA ILE A 115 7.82 3.06 -4.90
C ILE A 115 7.83 3.33 -3.41
N ILE A 116 8.93 3.04 -2.76
CA ILE A 116 9.14 3.26 -1.32
C ILE A 116 9.89 4.56 -1.04
N GLY A 117 9.76 5.07 0.18
CA GLY A 117 10.56 6.16 0.72
C GLY A 117 11.04 5.81 2.13
N ALA A 118 12.29 6.16 2.43
CA ALA A 118 12.87 6.01 3.77
C ALA A 118 13.65 7.28 4.12
N THR A 119 13.63 7.67 5.38
CA THR A 119 14.38 8.82 5.90
C THR A 119 15.60 8.41 6.72
N ASN A 120 15.74 7.12 7.00
CA ASN A 120 16.89 6.53 7.68
C ASN A 120 17.11 5.08 7.20
N LEU A 121 18.27 4.52 7.58
CA LEU A 121 18.68 3.17 7.14
C LEU A 121 17.81 2.05 7.72
N ASP A 122 17.28 2.21 8.93
CA ASP A 122 16.46 1.17 9.56
C ASP A 122 15.12 1.02 8.82
N GLN A 123 14.48 2.15 8.46
CA GLN A 123 13.30 2.12 7.59
C GLN A 123 13.59 1.48 6.23
N LEU A 124 14.73 1.80 5.63
CA LEU A 124 15.09 1.21 4.34
C LEU A 124 15.29 -0.30 4.45
N LYS A 125 15.98 -0.76 5.50
CA LYS A 125 16.18 -2.19 5.77
C LYS A 125 14.84 -2.91 5.99
N GLU A 126 13.97 -2.36 6.84
CA GLU A 126 12.64 -2.92 7.07
C GLU A 126 11.83 -3.01 5.77
N ASN A 127 11.84 -1.94 4.98
CA ASN A 127 11.15 -1.92 3.69
C ASN A 127 11.67 -3.02 2.75
N ILE A 128 13.00 -3.19 2.64
CA ILE A 128 13.60 -4.24 1.80
C ILE A 128 13.23 -5.62 2.32
N GLN A 129 13.37 -5.85 3.63
CA GLN A 129 13.04 -7.14 4.25
C GLN A 129 11.57 -7.52 4.07
N ALA A 130 10.67 -6.55 4.02
CA ALA A 130 9.26 -6.82 3.77
C ALA A 130 9.00 -7.51 2.41
N PHE A 131 9.88 -7.31 1.43
CA PHE A 131 9.78 -7.97 0.12
C PHE A 131 10.26 -9.43 0.12
N GLU A 132 10.89 -9.89 1.20
CA GLU A 132 11.24 -11.31 1.39
C GLU A 132 10.08 -12.11 2.03
N ILE A 133 9.04 -11.42 2.52
CA ILE A 133 7.92 -12.03 3.24
C ILE A 133 6.84 -12.46 2.25
N ASP A 134 6.40 -13.72 2.37
CA ASP A 134 5.19 -14.21 1.74
C ASP A 134 4.10 -14.35 2.82
N LEU A 135 2.99 -13.64 2.63
CA LEU A 135 1.85 -13.66 3.56
C LEU A 135 1.11 -15.00 3.43
N SER A 136 0.78 -15.59 4.56
CA SER A 136 -0.03 -16.80 4.60
C SER A 136 -1.48 -16.53 4.16
N GLU A 137 -2.20 -17.58 3.80
CA GLU A 137 -3.62 -17.50 3.43
C GLU A 137 -4.47 -16.87 4.54
N ASP A 138 -4.21 -17.22 5.82
CA ASP A 138 -4.93 -16.65 6.96
C ASP A 138 -4.76 -15.13 7.05
N VAL A 139 -3.54 -14.63 6.79
CA VAL A 139 -3.26 -13.19 6.77
C VAL A 139 -4.00 -12.53 5.60
N LEU A 140 -3.97 -13.12 4.41
CA LEU A 140 -4.67 -12.61 3.23
C LEU A 140 -6.18 -12.57 3.45
N GLN A 141 -6.76 -13.58 4.06
CA GLN A 141 -8.19 -13.61 4.45
C GLN A 141 -8.50 -12.53 5.48
N GLY A 142 -7.61 -12.32 6.46
CA GLY A 142 -7.73 -11.23 7.43
C GLY A 142 -7.72 -9.86 6.77
N ILE A 143 -6.81 -9.63 5.82
CA ILE A 143 -6.76 -8.39 5.01
C ILE A 143 -8.07 -8.21 4.24
N GLN A 144 -8.57 -9.28 3.61
CA GLN A 144 -9.81 -9.22 2.83
C GLN A 144 -11.02 -8.91 3.73
N ALA A 145 -11.10 -9.51 4.91
CA ALA A 145 -12.18 -9.24 5.87
C ALA A 145 -12.21 -7.77 6.32
N ILE A 146 -11.04 -7.18 6.59
CA ILE A 146 -10.92 -5.75 6.94
C ILE A 146 -11.38 -4.89 5.76
N HIS A 147 -10.91 -5.20 4.54
CA HIS A 147 -11.26 -4.45 3.34
C HIS A 147 -12.77 -4.52 3.03
N GLN A 148 -13.43 -5.65 3.28
CA GLN A 148 -14.88 -5.79 3.10
C GLN A 148 -15.67 -4.92 4.07
N GLN A 149 -15.20 -4.74 5.30
CA GLN A 149 -15.85 -3.86 6.28
C GLN A 149 -15.67 -2.38 5.95
N GLN A 150 -14.49 -2.02 5.45
CA GLN A 150 -14.16 -0.62 5.11
C GLN A 150 -13.38 -0.57 3.78
N PRO A 151 -14.07 -0.65 2.63
CA PRO A 151 -13.42 -0.64 1.33
C PRO A 151 -12.88 0.76 0.99
N ASN A 152 -11.61 0.82 0.57
CA ASN A 152 -10.96 2.03 0.05
C ASN A 152 -11.18 3.29 0.91
N PRO A 153 -10.84 3.30 2.21
CA PRO A 153 -11.12 4.44 3.09
C PRO A 153 -10.39 5.73 2.69
N ALA A 154 -9.39 5.64 1.80
CA ALA A 154 -8.61 6.77 1.32
C ALA A 154 -8.25 6.65 -0.17
N PRO A 155 -9.23 6.67 -1.08
CA PRO A 155 -9.05 6.52 -2.52
C PRO A 155 -8.33 7.71 -3.16
#